data_588a48936bc8283b5d99d1fdd9c72264
#
_entry.id   588a48936bc8283b5d99d1fdd9c72264
#
_cell.length_a   1.000
_cell.length_b   1.000
_cell.length_c   1.000
_cell.angle_alpha   90.00
_cell.angle_beta   90.00
_cell.angle_gamma   90.00
#
_symmetry.space_group_name_H-M   'P 1'
#
loop_
_entity.id
_entity.type
_entity.pdbx_description
1 polymer ?
#
loop_
_entity_poly.entity_id
_entity_poly.type
_entity_poly.pdbx_seq_one_letter_code
_entity_poly.pdbx_strand_id
1 'polypeptide(L)'
;MTKRIALTVAALTLIALTVAALTLASPVLASEVAVSSLDLTKAVQGHWMAAVNRSSVADKNGSLPITLGGVTYASGIGARTRYKLAIDCHGTAKRFTAIVGVHDAGSKQYDNVVFYVEGNGKLLWKSPIMKVGDAPRSIDVDLTGVKKMVLWLRNGDVPGMGGSGPGEWANPTITYEGAAPVTVDGTVPRKILTPPEPLTPRINGARVFGARPGNPFLFYVPVTGERPMKVTAKGLPKGLHLDPATGIIIGTTPAAGTYPVKLTATNAKGSASRELRIVAGDTLALTPPMGFNSWNGYNRTVTQAIMSTQAEAMASSGLRDHGFTYVNVDEFWEVQNKADWDPRLHGVERDSVTGRINSNQRFPDMKGFADECHRLGLKAGLYSSPGPTACGGCVGSWQHERQDAERFAEWGFDYLKYDFCSYDHVAKNDGTQEYAMKPYAVM
;
A
#
# COMPACT_ATOMS: atom_id res chain seq x y z
N MET A 1 58.00 68.82 -66.84
CA MET A 1 58.71 67.60 -66.44
C MET A 1 57.79 66.84 -65.48
N THR A 2 57.00 65.98 -66.01
CA THR A 2 56.12 65.10 -65.17
C THR A 2 55.77 63.87 -65.98
N LYS A 3 56.32 62.72 -65.56
CA LYS A 3 56.00 61.40 -66.14
C LYS A 3 54.70 60.90 -65.55
N ARG A 4 53.79 60.59 -66.38
CA ARG A 4 52.57 59.82 -66.04
C ARG A 4 52.89 58.32 -65.94
N ILE A 5 52.57 57.70 -64.85
CA ILE A 5 52.59 56.24 -64.67
C ILE A 5 51.14 55.75 -64.79
N ALA A 6 50.89 54.90 -65.78
CA ALA A 6 49.61 54.23 -65.96
C ALA A 6 49.49 53.04 -64.99
N LEU A 7 48.38 53.03 -64.26
CA LEU A 7 48.04 51.88 -63.37
C LEU A 7 47.10 50.92 -64.09
N THR A 8 47.54 49.68 -64.28
CA THR A 8 46.75 48.60 -64.85
C THR A 8 45.91 48.00 -63.71
N VAL A 9 44.61 47.99 -63.84
CA VAL A 9 43.67 47.38 -62.89
C VAL A 9 43.56 45.86 -63.27
N ALA A 10 44.07 44.99 -62.46
CA ALA A 10 43.85 43.54 -62.57
C ALA A 10 42.56 43.20 -61.82
N ALA A 11 41.60 42.62 -62.49
CA ALA A 11 40.34 42.10 -61.93
C ALA A 11 40.66 40.79 -61.17
N LEU A 12 40.51 40.80 -59.86
CA LEU A 12 40.50 39.60 -59.04
C LEU A 12 39.09 38.99 -59.04
N THR A 13 38.91 37.86 -59.70
CA THR A 13 37.72 37.00 -59.62
C THR A 13 37.75 36.24 -58.25
N LEU A 14 36.85 36.62 -57.37
CA LEU A 14 36.66 35.96 -56.11
C LEU A 14 35.90 34.65 -56.34
N ILE A 15 36.57 33.50 -56.22
CA ILE A 15 35.94 32.16 -56.20
C ILE A 15 35.44 31.96 -54.76
N ALA A 16 34.11 32.05 -54.55
CA ALA A 16 33.48 31.65 -53.28
C ALA A 16 33.46 30.14 -53.18
N LEU A 17 34.35 29.56 -52.39
CA LEU A 17 34.25 28.15 -51.94
C LEU A 17 33.10 28.07 -50.91
N THR A 18 31.95 27.55 -51.33
CA THR A 18 30.91 27.07 -50.42
C THR A 18 31.38 25.75 -49.81
N VAL A 19 31.93 25.84 -48.61
CA VAL A 19 32.14 24.65 -47.76
C VAL A 19 30.76 24.22 -47.26
N ALA A 20 30.18 23.20 -47.92
CA ALA A 20 29.04 22.47 -47.37
C ALA A 20 29.55 21.70 -46.17
N ALA A 21 29.30 22.18 -44.95
CA ALA A 21 29.49 21.45 -43.74
C ALA A 21 28.54 20.26 -43.74
N LEU A 22 29.00 19.10 -44.21
CA LEU A 22 28.38 17.84 -43.92
C LEU A 22 28.51 17.63 -42.37
N THR A 23 27.50 17.97 -41.64
CA THR A 23 27.36 17.47 -40.27
C THR A 23 27.19 15.93 -40.33
N LEU A 24 28.27 15.22 -40.23
CA LEU A 24 28.24 13.81 -39.94
C LEU A 24 27.55 13.67 -38.59
N ALA A 25 26.22 13.37 -38.61
CA ALA A 25 25.53 12.94 -37.42
C ALA A 25 26.26 11.68 -36.92
N SER A 26 26.95 11.81 -35.79
CA SER A 26 27.52 10.65 -35.13
C SER A 26 26.41 9.62 -34.96
N PRO A 27 26.63 8.35 -35.28
CA PRO A 27 25.62 7.34 -35.06
C PRO A 27 25.27 7.33 -33.57
N VAL A 28 24.04 7.61 -33.25
CA VAL A 28 23.52 7.47 -31.90
C VAL A 28 23.61 5.97 -31.59
N LEU A 29 24.52 5.59 -30.72
CA LEU A 29 24.67 4.21 -30.29
C LEU A 29 23.40 3.81 -29.56
N ALA A 30 22.82 2.68 -29.92
CA ALA A 30 21.68 2.10 -29.22
C ALA A 30 22.10 1.78 -27.77
N SER A 31 21.32 2.23 -26.83
CA SER A 31 21.48 1.98 -25.40
C SER A 31 20.40 1.02 -24.91
N GLU A 32 20.63 0.36 -23.81
CA GLU A 32 19.67 -0.54 -23.19
C GLU A 32 19.35 -0.12 -21.76
N VAL A 33 18.11 -0.33 -21.35
CA VAL A 33 17.67 -0.15 -19.96
C VAL A 33 16.85 -1.36 -19.53
N ALA A 34 17.22 -1.95 -18.41
CA ALA A 34 16.41 -2.98 -17.77
C ALA A 34 15.16 -2.32 -17.17
N VAL A 35 13.97 -2.78 -17.50
CA VAL A 35 12.72 -2.21 -16.96
C VAL A 35 12.64 -2.38 -15.45
N SER A 36 13.27 -3.41 -14.89
CA SER A 36 13.37 -3.62 -13.44
C SER A 36 14.22 -2.57 -12.71
N SER A 37 15.01 -1.76 -13.42
CA SER A 37 15.79 -0.64 -12.84
C SER A 37 15.04 0.69 -12.85
N LEU A 38 13.87 0.75 -13.49
CA LEU A 38 13.03 1.94 -13.50
C LEU A 38 12.27 2.10 -12.17
N ASP A 39 11.69 3.27 -11.94
CA ASP A 39 10.87 3.52 -10.76
C ASP A 39 9.52 2.78 -10.84
N LEU A 40 9.45 1.58 -10.30
CA LEU A 40 8.24 0.75 -10.31
C LEU A 40 7.17 1.21 -9.30
N THR A 41 7.44 2.20 -8.46
CA THR A 41 6.44 2.74 -7.52
C THR A 41 5.29 3.45 -8.24
N LYS A 42 5.52 3.91 -9.47
CA LYS A 42 4.52 4.50 -10.36
C LYS A 42 3.59 3.50 -11.05
N ALA A 43 3.85 2.20 -10.90
CA ALA A 43 2.98 1.18 -11.45
C ALA A 43 1.65 1.10 -10.67
N VAL A 44 0.57 0.80 -11.38
CA VAL A 44 -0.65 0.31 -10.73
C VAL A 44 -0.32 -1.07 -10.18
N GLN A 45 -0.26 -1.19 -8.87
CA GLN A 45 0.05 -2.45 -8.22
C GLN A 45 -1.17 -3.38 -8.31
N GLY A 46 -0.89 -4.68 -8.41
CA GLY A 46 -1.92 -5.72 -8.34
C GLY A 46 -2.43 -5.92 -6.90
N HIS A 47 -2.67 -7.15 -6.53
CA HIS A 47 -3.01 -7.47 -5.15
C HIS A 47 -1.87 -7.17 -4.16
N TRP A 48 -0.63 -7.19 -4.64
CA TRP A 48 0.59 -6.93 -3.84
C TRP A 48 1.56 -6.09 -4.65
N MET A 49 2.48 -5.43 -3.97
CA MET A 49 3.51 -4.66 -4.65
C MET A 49 4.39 -5.58 -5.52
N ALA A 50 4.76 -5.09 -6.68
CA ALA A 50 5.68 -5.80 -7.56
C ALA A 50 7.06 -5.93 -6.91
N ALA A 51 7.66 -7.11 -7.04
CA ALA A 51 9.00 -7.39 -6.54
C ALA A 51 10.04 -7.12 -7.65
N VAL A 52 11.07 -6.33 -7.31
CA VAL A 52 12.16 -6.00 -8.21
C VAL A 52 13.24 -7.07 -8.14
N ASN A 53 13.61 -7.65 -9.27
CA ASN A 53 14.60 -8.71 -9.40
C ASN A 53 14.30 -9.95 -8.52
N ARG A 54 13.03 -10.12 -8.21
CA ARG A 54 12.51 -11.21 -7.39
C ARG A 54 11.10 -11.56 -7.86
N SER A 55 10.65 -12.76 -7.50
CA SER A 55 9.29 -13.23 -7.74
C SER A 55 8.28 -12.54 -6.82
N SER A 56 7.04 -12.44 -7.26
CA SER A 56 5.89 -12.16 -6.41
C SER A 56 5.44 -13.40 -5.60
N VAL A 57 6.03 -14.55 -5.82
CA VAL A 57 5.90 -15.74 -4.99
C VAL A 57 6.94 -15.67 -3.88
N ALA A 58 6.51 -15.92 -2.66
CA ALA A 58 7.37 -15.91 -1.49
C ALA A 58 7.29 -17.26 -0.77
N ASP A 59 8.40 -17.66 -0.20
CA ASP A 59 8.47 -18.70 0.81
C ASP A 59 8.73 -18.08 2.20
N LYS A 60 9.06 -18.91 3.15
CA LYS A 60 9.47 -18.57 4.51
C LYS A 60 10.65 -17.59 4.60
N ASN A 61 11.52 -17.54 3.58
CA ASN A 61 12.69 -16.66 3.52
C ASN A 61 12.43 -15.35 2.77
N GLY A 62 11.19 -15.12 2.37
CA GLY A 62 10.79 -13.93 1.59
C GLY A 62 10.53 -14.25 0.12
N SER A 63 10.58 -13.23 -0.73
CA SER A 63 10.37 -13.40 -2.17
C SER A 63 11.42 -14.31 -2.80
N LEU A 64 10.95 -15.27 -3.58
CA LEU A 64 11.84 -16.21 -4.29
C LEU A 64 12.60 -15.53 -5.42
N PRO A 65 13.74 -16.10 -5.89
CA PRO A 65 14.31 -15.75 -7.18
C PRO A 65 13.29 -15.96 -8.30
N ILE A 66 13.35 -15.18 -9.37
CA ILE A 66 12.51 -15.42 -10.55
C ILE A 66 12.94 -16.72 -11.21
N THR A 67 12.06 -17.75 -11.22
CA THR A 67 12.37 -19.06 -11.81
C THR A 67 11.22 -19.47 -12.74
N LEU A 68 11.53 -19.68 -14.02
CA LEU A 68 10.58 -20.01 -15.08
C LEU A 68 11.09 -21.20 -15.86
N GLY A 69 10.33 -22.31 -15.88
CA GLY A 69 10.71 -23.54 -16.61
C GLY A 69 12.06 -24.11 -16.17
N GLY A 70 12.39 -24.04 -14.89
CA GLY A 70 13.65 -24.50 -14.29
C GLY A 70 14.83 -23.54 -14.46
N VAL A 71 14.66 -22.39 -15.10
CA VAL A 71 15.73 -21.38 -15.29
C VAL A 71 15.53 -20.23 -14.34
N THR A 72 16.59 -19.87 -13.59
CA THR A 72 16.60 -18.73 -12.67
C THR A 72 17.16 -17.48 -13.34
N TYR A 73 16.50 -16.36 -13.14
CA TYR A 73 16.85 -15.07 -13.74
C TYR A 73 17.22 -14.05 -12.65
N ALA A 74 18.34 -13.35 -12.85
CA ALA A 74 18.85 -12.36 -11.88
C ALA A 74 18.12 -11.01 -11.97
N SER A 75 17.51 -10.70 -13.12
CA SER A 75 16.82 -9.44 -13.37
C SER A 75 15.38 -9.68 -13.78
N GLY A 76 14.46 -8.87 -13.28
CA GLY A 76 13.06 -8.98 -13.69
C GLY A 76 12.09 -8.29 -12.74
N ILE A 77 10.81 -8.53 -13.00
CA ILE A 77 9.69 -7.99 -12.22
C ILE A 77 8.75 -9.14 -11.91
N GLY A 78 8.61 -9.48 -10.64
CA GLY A 78 7.57 -10.36 -10.15
C GLY A 78 6.34 -9.55 -9.80
N ALA A 79 5.20 -9.85 -10.41
CA ALA A 79 3.96 -9.12 -10.18
C ALA A 79 2.78 -10.07 -10.05
N ARG A 80 1.68 -9.56 -9.48
CA ARG A 80 0.40 -10.27 -9.48
C ARG A 80 -0.58 -9.63 -10.43
N THR A 81 -1.58 -10.39 -10.85
CA THR A 81 -2.61 -9.89 -11.76
C THR A 81 -3.21 -8.57 -11.32
N ARG A 82 -3.64 -7.74 -12.26
CA ARG A 82 -3.98 -6.31 -12.18
C ARG A 82 -2.77 -5.37 -12.15
N TYR A 83 -1.53 -5.91 -12.21
CA TYR A 83 -0.34 -5.08 -12.37
C TYR A 83 -0.34 -4.39 -13.72
N LYS A 84 0.00 -3.10 -13.72
CA LYS A 84 0.12 -2.29 -14.93
C LYS A 84 1.24 -1.27 -14.77
N LEU A 85 2.24 -1.34 -15.64
CA LEU A 85 3.37 -0.41 -15.69
C LEU A 85 3.30 0.40 -16.97
N ALA A 86 3.27 1.72 -16.85
CA ALA A 86 3.33 2.63 -18.00
C ALA A 86 4.72 3.27 -18.10
N ILE A 87 5.28 3.29 -19.29
CA ILE A 87 6.62 3.79 -19.59
C ILE A 87 6.52 4.81 -20.72
N ASP A 88 7.01 6.02 -20.48
CA ASP A 88 7.24 6.99 -21.54
C ASP A 88 8.54 6.61 -22.26
N CYS A 89 8.40 6.21 -23.50
CA CYS A 89 9.48 5.85 -24.38
C CYS A 89 10.01 7.06 -25.20
N HIS A 90 9.46 8.24 -25.03
CA HIS A 90 9.82 9.47 -25.76
C HIS A 90 9.81 9.35 -27.28
N GLY A 91 9.34 8.22 -27.83
CA GLY A 91 9.49 7.87 -29.25
C GLY A 91 10.91 7.45 -29.66
N THR A 92 11.81 7.28 -28.68
CA THR A 92 13.21 6.90 -28.87
C THR A 92 13.47 5.42 -28.76
N ALA A 93 12.54 4.66 -28.12
CA ALA A 93 12.63 3.23 -28.00
C ALA A 93 12.55 2.55 -29.36
N LYS A 94 13.33 1.47 -29.52
CA LYS A 94 13.41 0.66 -30.75
C LYS A 94 12.84 -0.74 -30.57
N ARG A 95 13.10 -1.34 -29.41
CA ARG A 95 12.76 -2.75 -29.18
C ARG A 95 12.47 -2.99 -27.70
N PHE A 96 11.55 -3.89 -27.43
CA PHE A 96 11.33 -4.45 -26.09
C PHE A 96 11.47 -5.97 -26.14
N THR A 97 12.30 -6.51 -25.26
CA THR A 97 12.47 -7.96 -25.09
C THR A 97 12.23 -8.36 -23.64
N ALA A 98 11.67 -9.54 -23.44
CA ALA A 98 11.48 -10.15 -22.14
C ALA A 98 11.23 -11.66 -22.27
N ILE A 99 11.32 -12.39 -21.16
CA ILE A 99 10.79 -13.73 -21.02
C ILE A 99 9.68 -13.67 -19.97
N VAL A 100 8.51 -14.23 -20.28
CA VAL A 100 7.38 -14.21 -19.34
C VAL A 100 6.88 -15.62 -19.04
N GLY A 101 6.37 -15.77 -17.84
CA GLY A 101 5.82 -17.03 -17.37
C GLY A 101 5.19 -16.93 -15.99
N VAL A 102 4.62 -18.04 -15.55
CA VAL A 102 4.18 -18.24 -14.18
C VAL A 102 5.34 -18.86 -13.41
N HIS A 103 5.62 -18.38 -12.22
CA HIS A 103 6.72 -18.88 -11.39
C HIS A 103 6.56 -20.37 -11.09
N ASP A 104 7.66 -21.13 -11.17
CA ASP A 104 7.65 -22.60 -11.02
C ASP A 104 7.08 -23.10 -9.68
N ALA A 105 7.23 -22.29 -8.60
CA ALA A 105 6.65 -22.53 -7.28
C ALA A 105 5.26 -21.93 -7.07
N GLY A 106 4.57 -21.52 -8.14
CA GLY A 106 3.20 -21.01 -8.08
C GLY A 106 2.18 -22.06 -7.67
N SER A 107 0.94 -21.64 -7.42
CA SER A 107 -0.16 -22.55 -7.06
C SER A 107 -0.99 -22.93 -8.27
N LYS A 108 -1.14 -24.20 -8.55
CA LYS A 108 -1.97 -24.70 -9.68
C LYS A 108 -3.44 -24.28 -9.58
N GLN A 109 -3.91 -23.89 -8.41
CA GLN A 109 -5.32 -23.56 -8.16
C GLN A 109 -5.70 -22.15 -8.60
N TYR A 110 -4.74 -21.18 -8.61
CA TYR A 110 -5.04 -19.74 -8.79
C TYR A 110 -4.32 -19.09 -9.98
N ASP A 111 -3.50 -19.85 -10.72
CA ASP A 111 -2.53 -19.30 -11.64
C ASP A 111 -3.00 -19.38 -13.08
N ASN A 112 -3.84 -18.41 -13.46
CA ASN A 112 -4.22 -18.14 -14.85
C ASN A 112 -3.84 -16.70 -15.16
N VAL A 113 -2.73 -16.50 -15.83
CA VAL A 113 -2.25 -15.15 -16.15
C VAL A 113 -2.12 -14.92 -17.64
N VAL A 114 -2.34 -13.71 -18.07
CA VAL A 114 -2.10 -13.25 -19.43
C VAL A 114 -1.26 -11.98 -19.38
N PHE A 115 -0.19 -11.98 -20.13
CA PHE A 115 0.71 -10.85 -20.31
C PHE A 115 0.34 -10.05 -21.53
N TYR A 116 0.41 -8.73 -21.43
CA TYR A 116 0.14 -7.82 -22.52
C TYR A 116 1.25 -6.78 -22.63
N VAL A 117 1.64 -6.46 -23.86
CA VAL A 117 2.46 -5.30 -24.20
C VAL A 117 1.64 -4.41 -25.12
N GLU A 118 1.42 -3.17 -24.72
CA GLU A 118 0.73 -2.16 -25.54
C GLU A 118 1.68 -1.02 -25.87
N GLY A 119 1.52 -0.44 -27.07
CA GLY A 119 2.23 0.75 -27.52
C GLY A 119 1.25 1.78 -28.05
N ASN A 120 1.28 3.02 -27.55
CA ASN A 120 0.36 4.10 -27.94
C ASN A 120 -1.12 3.68 -27.87
N GLY A 121 -1.50 2.85 -26.89
CA GLY A 121 -2.86 2.33 -26.71
C GLY A 121 -3.27 1.21 -27.65
N LYS A 122 -2.36 0.69 -28.47
CA LYS A 122 -2.60 -0.49 -29.34
C LYS A 122 -1.90 -1.71 -28.77
N LEU A 123 -2.54 -2.87 -28.88
CA LEU A 123 -1.95 -4.14 -28.52
C LEU A 123 -0.80 -4.46 -29.48
N LEU A 124 0.41 -4.65 -28.94
CA LEU A 124 1.59 -5.07 -29.70
C LEU A 124 1.87 -6.56 -29.53
N TRP A 125 1.65 -7.09 -28.32
CA TRP A 125 1.87 -8.49 -28.04
C TRP A 125 0.98 -8.96 -26.87
N LYS A 126 0.55 -10.24 -26.92
CA LYS A 126 -0.28 -10.88 -25.90
C LYS A 126 0.13 -12.36 -25.77
N SER A 127 0.27 -12.86 -24.53
CA SER A 127 0.43 -14.29 -24.31
C SER A 127 -0.90 -15.05 -24.45
N PRO A 128 -0.88 -16.37 -24.65
CA PRO A 128 -2.01 -17.22 -24.26
C PRO A 128 -2.25 -17.12 -22.75
N ILE A 129 -3.30 -17.77 -22.25
CA ILE A 129 -3.44 -18.01 -20.81
C ILE A 129 -2.29 -18.92 -20.38
N MET A 130 -1.50 -18.45 -19.41
CA MET A 130 -0.35 -19.19 -18.87
C MET A 130 -0.64 -19.66 -17.45
N LYS A 131 -0.16 -20.85 -17.13
CA LYS A 131 -0.33 -21.55 -15.87
C LYS A 131 1.01 -22.05 -15.33
N VAL A 132 1.05 -22.46 -14.07
CA VAL A 132 2.20 -23.14 -13.48
C VAL A 132 2.53 -24.40 -14.30
N GLY A 133 3.80 -24.52 -14.70
CA GLY A 133 4.31 -25.62 -15.51
C GLY A 133 4.25 -25.38 -17.02
N ASP A 134 3.61 -24.31 -17.49
CA ASP A 134 3.70 -23.94 -18.91
C ASP A 134 5.10 -23.43 -19.27
N ALA A 135 5.56 -23.74 -20.47
CA ALA A 135 6.84 -23.24 -20.97
C ALA A 135 6.84 -21.71 -21.03
N PRO A 136 7.92 -21.05 -20.55
CA PRO A 136 8.07 -19.60 -20.67
C PRO A 136 7.95 -19.11 -22.12
N ARG A 137 7.53 -17.86 -22.29
CA ARG A 137 7.38 -17.23 -23.61
C ARG A 137 8.33 -16.06 -23.75
N SER A 138 9.05 -16.02 -24.88
CA SER A 138 9.85 -14.87 -25.25
C SER A 138 8.99 -13.78 -25.87
N ILE A 139 9.27 -12.55 -25.49
CA ILE A 139 8.72 -11.33 -26.07
C ILE A 139 9.82 -10.66 -26.88
N ASP A 140 9.47 -10.22 -28.06
CA ASP A 140 10.32 -9.44 -28.95
C ASP A 140 9.42 -8.53 -29.78
N VAL A 141 9.37 -7.26 -29.39
CA VAL A 141 8.41 -6.28 -29.92
C VAL A 141 9.14 -5.06 -30.45
N ASP A 142 8.83 -4.66 -31.68
CA ASP A 142 9.26 -3.38 -32.26
C ASP A 142 8.53 -2.21 -31.54
N LEU A 143 9.32 -1.26 -31.02
CA LEU A 143 8.85 -0.05 -30.37
C LEU A 143 9.08 1.22 -31.21
N THR A 144 9.45 1.08 -32.47
CA THR A 144 9.68 2.23 -33.35
C THR A 144 8.45 3.14 -33.40
N GLY A 145 8.62 4.42 -33.02
CA GLY A 145 7.51 5.39 -32.95
C GLY A 145 6.57 5.25 -31.76
N VAL A 146 6.82 4.31 -30.84
CA VAL A 146 6.06 4.19 -29.60
C VAL A 146 6.52 5.28 -28.63
N LYS A 147 5.60 6.16 -28.25
CA LYS A 147 5.80 7.17 -27.21
C LYS A 147 5.50 6.63 -25.83
N LYS A 148 4.43 5.84 -25.70
CA LYS A 148 4.01 5.26 -24.42
C LYS A 148 3.85 3.75 -24.58
N MET A 149 4.63 2.98 -23.82
CA MET A 149 4.49 1.53 -23.67
C MET A 149 3.77 1.20 -22.37
N VAL A 150 2.98 0.14 -22.36
CA VAL A 150 2.32 -0.37 -21.16
C VAL A 150 2.49 -1.87 -21.06
N LEU A 151 2.99 -2.32 -19.93
CA LEU A 151 3.03 -3.74 -19.55
C LEU A 151 1.86 -4.04 -18.61
N TRP A 152 1.08 -5.07 -18.92
CA TRP A 152 -0.05 -5.49 -18.10
C TRP A 152 0.06 -6.96 -17.74
N LEU A 153 -0.38 -7.28 -16.54
CA LEU A 153 -0.63 -8.65 -16.11
C LEU A 153 -2.10 -8.77 -15.69
N ARG A 154 -2.84 -9.64 -16.36
CA ARG A 154 -4.27 -9.84 -16.12
C ARG A 154 -4.58 -11.30 -15.81
N ASN A 155 -5.71 -11.55 -15.14
CA ASN A 155 -6.26 -12.90 -15.09
C ASN A 155 -6.67 -13.36 -16.50
N GLY A 156 -6.46 -14.63 -16.78
CA GLY A 156 -7.14 -15.27 -17.90
C GLY A 156 -8.65 -15.23 -17.67
N ASP A 157 -9.43 -15.03 -18.73
CA ASP A 157 -10.90 -14.95 -18.69
C ASP A 157 -11.51 -16.32 -18.33
N VAL A 158 -11.33 -16.77 -17.09
CA VAL A 158 -12.00 -17.96 -16.56
C VAL A 158 -13.11 -17.45 -15.61
N PRO A 159 -14.40 -17.63 -16.00
CA PRO A 159 -15.52 -17.21 -15.14
C PRO A 159 -15.43 -17.88 -13.76
N GLY A 160 -15.55 -17.10 -12.69
CA GLY A 160 -15.64 -17.59 -11.32
C GLY A 160 -14.30 -17.74 -10.58
N MET A 161 -13.15 -17.54 -11.20
CA MET A 161 -11.85 -17.54 -10.51
C MET A 161 -11.29 -16.12 -10.40
N GLY A 162 -11.55 -15.47 -9.29
CA GLY A 162 -10.89 -14.24 -8.86
C GLY A 162 -9.45 -14.53 -8.43
N GLY A 163 -8.60 -15.07 -9.33
CA GLY A 163 -7.24 -15.44 -9.01
C GLY A 163 -6.30 -14.22 -8.95
N SER A 164 -5.35 -14.24 -8.02
CA SER A 164 -4.23 -13.30 -7.93
C SER A 164 -2.93 -13.95 -8.45
N GLY A 165 -3.00 -14.59 -9.63
CA GLY A 165 -1.89 -15.37 -10.20
C GLY A 165 -0.58 -14.56 -10.26
N PRO A 166 0.56 -15.16 -9.87
CA PRO A 166 1.87 -14.56 -10.00
C PRO A 166 2.35 -14.65 -11.43
N GLY A 167 2.83 -13.56 -11.99
CA GLY A 167 3.45 -13.52 -13.31
C GLY A 167 4.80 -12.82 -13.24
N GLU A 168 5.73 -13.36 -13.98
CA GLU A 168 7.10 -12.90 -13.97
C GLU A 168 7.48 -12.35 -15.35
N TRP A 169 8.14 -11.19 -15.33
CA TRP A 169 8.81 -10.59 -16.46
C TRP A 169 10.32 -10.76 -16.23
N ALA A 170 10.94 -11.78 -16.78
CA ALA A 170 12.37 -12.03 -16.65
C ALA A 170 13.14 -11.27 -17.73
N ASN A 171 14.23 -10.62 -17.36
CA ASN A 171 15.11 -9.79 -18.20
C ASN A 171 14.35 -8.79 -19.11
N PRO A 172 13.38 -8.02 -18.60
CA PRO A 172 12.64 -7.07 -19.42
C PRO A 172 13.55 -5.89 -19.79
N THR A 173 13.88 -5.75 -21.07
CA THR A 173 14.86 -4.78 -21.56
C THR A 173 14.28 -3.94 -22.70
N ILE A 174 14.53 -2.63 -22.67
CA ILE A 174 14.20 -1.69 -23.74
C ILE A 174 15.50 -1.21 -24.37
N THR A 175 15.63 -1.40 -25.67
CA THR A 175 16.68 -0.78 -26.49
C THR A 175 16.17 0.56 -27.03
N TYR A 176 16.97 1.63 -26.92
CA TYR A 176 16.56 2.98 -27.32
C TYR A 176 17.72 3.80 -27.87
N GLU A 177 17.40 4.86 -28.62
CA GLU A 177 18.36 5.82 -29.19
C GLU A 177 17.91 7.24 -28.84
N GLY A 178 18.61 7.93 -27.92
CA GLY A 178 18.28 9.27 -27.46
C GLY A 178 17.85 9.29 -25.99
N ALA A 179 16.71 9.93 -25.68
CA ALA A 179 16.21 10.04 -24.30
C ALA A 179 15.85 8.65 -23.72
N ALA A 180 16.35 8.36 -22.52
CA ALA A 180 16.09 7.10 -21.85
C ALA A 180 14.61 6.96 -21.47
N PRO A 181 14.00 5.78 -21.63
CA PRO A 181 12.64 5.50 -21.15
C PRO A 181 12.52 5.72 -19.65
N VAL A 182 11.39 6.27 -19.23
CA VAL A 182 11.08 6.53 -17.81
C VAL A 182 9.67 6.03 -17.48
N THR A 183 9.48 5.57 -16.25
CA THR A 183 8.14 5.21 -15.78
C THR A 183 7.30 6.46 -15.58
N VAL A 184 6.06 6.38 -16.02
CA VAL A 184 5.05 7.41 -15.78
C VAL A 184 3.91 6.84 -14.96
N ASP A 185 3.16 7.71 -14.31
CA ASP A 185 1.99 7.27 -13.57
C ASP A 185 1.05 6.49 -14.51
N GLY A 186 0.95 5.18 -14.26
CA GLY A 186 0.13 4.26 -15.02
C GLY A 186 -1.35 4.37 -14.67
N THR A 187 -1.68 5.12 -13.63
CA THR A 187 -3.07 5.39 -13.31
C THR A 187 -3.67 6.27 -14.42
N VAL A 188 -4.83 5.86 -14.91
CA VAL A 188 -5.69 6.79 -15.64
C VAL A 188 -5.92 7.94 -14.69
N PRO A 189 -5.72 9.22 -15.09
CA PRO A 189 -6.06 10.33 -14.23
C PRO A 189 -7.48 10.10 -13.72
N ARG A 190 -7.58 9.77 -12.44
CA ARG A 190 -8.90 9.54 -11.84
C ARG A 190 -9.63 10.86 -11.96
N LYS A 191 -10.69 10.90 -12.74
CA LYS A 191 -11.59 12.04 -12.74
C LYS A 191 -12.10 12.15 -11.31
N ILE A 192 -11.59 13.13 -10.58
CA ILE A 192 -12.09 13.44 -9.24
C ILE A 192 -13.49 13.97 -9.45
N LEU A 193 -14.48 13.16 -9.10
CA LEU A 193 -15.90 13.51 -9.28
C LEU A 193 -16.42 14.38 -8.13
N THR A 194 -15.72 14.36 -6.99
CA THR A 194 -16.03 15.21 -5.84
C THR A 194 -15.47 16.61 -6.07
N PRO A 195 -16.24 17.67 -5.76
CA PRO A 195 -15.72 19.03 -5.83
C PRO A 195 -14.53 19.20 -4.88
N PRO A 196 -13.64 20.16 -5.14
CA PRO A 196 -12.58 20.52 -4.20
C PRO A 196 -13.16 20.86 -2.83
N GLU A 197 -12.41 20.57 -1.77
CA GLU A 197 -12.83 20.93 -0.43
C GLU A 197 -13.01 22.44 -0.29
N PRO A 198 -14.07 22.87 0.40
CA PRO A 198 -14.26 24.30 0.68
C PRO A 198 -13.14 24.80 1.60
N LEU A 199 -12.71 26.04 1.42
CA LEU A 199 -11.77 26.70 2.32
C LEU A 199 -12.38 26.96 3.70
N THR A 200 -13.72 27.05 3.80
CA THR A 200 -14.44 27.12 5.07
C THR A 200 -14.32 25.80 5.83
N PRO A 201 -14.35 25.81 7.16
CA PRO A 201 -14.29 24.58 7.96
C PRO A 201 -15.41 23.61 7.65
N ARG A 202 -15.09 22.31 7.64
CA ARG A 202 -16.04 21.22 7.60
C ARG A 202 -15.65 20.16 8.62
N ILE A 203 -16.57 19.82 9.53
CA ILE A 203 -16.36 18.76 10.51
C ILE A 203 -16.79 17.43 9.91
N ASN A 204 -15.86 16.49 9.76
CA ASN A 204 -16.03 15.18 9.15
C ASN A 204 -16.16 14.05 10.22
N GLY A 205 -16.08 12.80 9.81
CA GLY A 205 -16.01 11.63 10.67
C GLY A 205 -17.33 11.28 11.39
N ALA A 206 -17.22 10.51 12.46
CA ALA A 206 -18.34 9.96 13.20
C ALA A 206 -19.19 11.04 13.88
N ARG A 207 -20.51 10.84 13.93
CA ARG A 207 -21.47 11.66 14.68
C ARG A 207 -21.81 11.06 16.04
N VAL A 208 -21.49 9.80 16.23
CA VAL A 208 -21.66 9.06 17.46
C VAL A 208 -20.37 8.35 17.78
N PHE A 209 -19.92 8.48 18.99
CA PHE A 209 -18.71 7.80 19.47
C PHE A 209 -18.84 7.56 20.98
N GLY A 210 -18.23 6.50 21.49
CA GLY A 210 -18.31 6.20 22.90
C GLY A 210 -17.44 5.01 23.30
N ALA A 211 -17.46 4.75 24.60
CA ALA A 211 -16.76 3.64 25.22
C ALA A 211 -17.51 3.22 26.50
N ARG A 212 -17.08 2.14 27.14
CA ARG A 212 -17.59 1.75 28.45
C ARG A 212 -17.20 2.77 29.51
N PRO A 213 -18.08 3.04 30.49
CA PRO A 213 -17.77 3.94 31.60
C PRO A 213 -16.46 3.59 32.31
N GLY A 214 -15.67 4.60 32.64
CA GLY A 214 -14.37 4.41 33.29
C GLY A 214 -13.19 4.10 32.38
N ASN A 215 -13.43 3.69 31.15
CA ASN A 215 -12.37 3.39 30.19
C ASN A 215 -11.72 4.68 29.60
N PRO A 216 -10.47 4.60 29.12
CA PRO A 216 -9.86 5.68 28.37
C PRO A 216 -10.72 6.12 27.18
N PHE A 217 -10.77 7.43 26.95
CA PHE A 217 -11.51 8.03 25.84
C PHE A 217 -10.54 8.81 24.95
N LEU A 218 -10.57 8.55 23.66
CA LEU A 218 -9.84 9.30 22.67
C LEU A 218 -10.71 9.51 21.42
N PHE A 219 -10.90 10.77 21.03
CA PHE A 219 -11.61 11.13 19.82
C PHE A 219 -10.93 12.33 19.15
N TYR A 220 -10.33 12.13 18.00
CA TYR A 220 -9.89 13.23 17.16
C TYR A 220 -11.09 13.87 16.46
N VAL A 221 -11.18 15.21 16.48
CA VAL A 221 -12.21 15.96 15.76
C VAL A 221 -11.74 16.17 14.31
N PRO A 222 -12.21 15.36 13.33
CA PRO A 222 -11.73 15.48 11.97
C PRO A 222 -12.27 16.75 11.31
N VAL A 223 -11.40 17.65 10.90
CA VAL A 223 -11.81 18.91 10.28
C VAL A 223 -10.97 19.21 9.06
N THR A 224 -11.64 19.47 7.93
CA THR A 224 -11.04 19.99 6.70
C THR A 224 -11.35 21.47 6.51
N GLY A 225 -10.52 22.18 5.72
CA GLY A 225 -10.60 23.61 5.47
C GLY A 225 -9.22 24.28 5.54
N GLU A 226 -9.17 25.57 5.25
CA GLU A 226 -7.91 26.34 5.26
C GLU A 226 -7.37 26.45 6.70
N ARG A 227 -6.07 26.20 6.86
CA ARG A 227 -5.36 26.32 8.14
C ARG A 227 -4.77 27.75 8.30
N PRO A 228 -4.60 28.30 9.52
CA PRO A 228 -4.86 27.67 10.83
C PRO A 228 -6.35 27.58 11.18
N MET A 229 -6.69 26.58 12.00
CA MET A 229 -8.06 26.30 12.39
C MET A 229 -8.17 26.11 13.91
N LYS A 230 -9.21 26.68 14.50
CA LYS A 230 -9.51 26.50 15.94
C LYS A 230 -10.72 25.57 16.09
N VAL A 231 -10.58 24.56 16.92
CA VAL A 231 -11.66 23.66 17.29
C VAL A 231 -12.09 23.92 18.74
N THR A 232 -13.39 23.92 18.98
CA THR A 232 -13.97 24.05 20.32
C THR A 232 -15.06 23.01 20.54
N ALA A 233 -15.28 22.61 21.80
CA ALA A 233 -16.32 21.66 22.19
C ALA A 233 -17.11 22.23 23.36
N LYS A 234 -18.43 22.33 23.21
CA LYS A 234 -19.34 22.78 24.29
C LYS A 234 -20.22 21.61 24.72
N GLY A 235 -20.30 21.40 26.05
CA GLY A 235 -21.10 20.33 26.62
C GLY A 235 -20.34 19.02 26.80
N LEU A 236 -18.99 19.05 26.78
CA LEU A 236 -18.20 17.89 27.18
C LEU A 236 -18.57 17.43 28.59
N PRO A 237 -18.82 16.14 28.82
CA PRO A 237 -19.07 15.61 30.14
C PRO A 237 -17.82 15.71 31.03
N LYS A 238 -18.04 15.70 32.35
CA LYS A 238 -16.94 15.71 33.33
C LYS A 238 -15.99 14.53 33.05
N GLY A 239 -14.70 14.79 33.12
CA GLY A 239 -13.64 13.81 32.87
C GLY A 239 -13.11 13.81 31.42
N LEU A 240 -13.80 14.49 30.48
CA LEU A 240 -13.30 14.68 29.11
C LEU A 240 -12.88 16.15 28.89
N HIS A 241 -11.83 16.34 28.14
CA HIS A 241 -11.35 17.65 27.72
C HIS A 241 -10.86 17.62 26.26
N LEU A 242 -11.02 18.73 25.58
CA LEU A 242 -10.47 18.94 24.23
C LEU A 242 -9.12 19.66 24.36
N ASP A 243 -8.10 19.10 23.76
CA ASP A 243 -6.85 19.83 23.49
C ASP A 243 -7.06 20.71 22.25
N PRO A 244 -7.07 22.04 22.38
CA PRO A 244 -7.33 22.94 21.27
C PRO A 244 -6.18 23.00 20.25
N ALA A 245 -4.98 22.57 20.62
CA ALA A 245 -3.82 22.55 19.72
C ALA A 245 -3.86 21.38 18.76
N THR A 246 -4.29 20.21 19.23
CA THR A 246 -4.32 18.97 18.46
C THR A 246 -5.71 18.63 17.90
N GLY A 247 -6.78 19.17 18.51
CA GLY A 247 -8.16 18.79 18.16
C GLY A 247 -8.59 17.43 18.72
N ILE A 248 -7.85 16.90 19.73
CA ILE A 248 -8.12 15.60 20.33
C ILE A 248 -8.93 15.79 21.61
N ILE A 249 -10.04 15.06 21.74
CA ILE A 249 -10.79 14.92 22.99
C ILE A 249 -10.29 13.68 23.70
N ILE A 250 -9.76 13.85 24.92
CA ILE A 250 -9.21 12.76 25.73
C ILE A 250 -9.75 12.83 27.17
N GLY A 251 -9.57 11.74 27.89
CA GLY A 251 -9.89 11.64 29.31
C GLY A 251 -10.45 10.28 29.69
N THR A 252 -11.31 10.26 30.72
CA THR A 252 -11.99 9.05 31.19
C THR A 252 -13.45 9.10 30.76
N THR A 253 -13.94 8.01 30.18
CA THR A 253 -15.36 7.89 29.76
C THR A 253 -16.28 8.11 30.97
N PRO A 254 -17.28 8.99 30.86
CA PRO A 254 -18.18 9.32 31.97
C PRO A 254 -19.08 8.14 32.36
N ALA A 255 -19.92 8.33 33.37
CA ALA A 255 -20.96 7.37 33.73
C ALA A 255 -21.88 7.03 32.53
N ALA A 256 -22.57 5.89 32.61
CA ALA A 256 -23.46 5.46 31.53
C ALA A 256 -24.49 6.55 31.17
N GLY A 257 -24.63 6.82 29.87
CA GLY A 257 -25.52 7.86 29.37
C GLY A 257 -25.15 8.34 27.97
N THR A 258 -25.95 9.29 27.47
CA THR A 258 -25.74 9.95 26.16
C THR A 258 -25.50 11.44 26.40
N TYR A 259 -24.41 11.95 25.89
CA TYR A 259 -23.94 13.31 26.10
C TYR A 259 -23.83 14.04 24.75
N PRO A 260 -24.73 14.98 24.44
CA PRO A 260 -24.63 15.77 23.22
C PRO A 260 -23.56 16.84 23.39
N VAL A 261 -22.59 16.85 22.49
CA VAL A 261 -21.47 17.80 22.47
C VAL A 261 -21.53 18.62 21.19
N LYS A 262 -21.61 19.94 21.31
CA LYS A 262 -21.51 20.83 20.15
C LYS A 262 -20.05 21.08 19.83
N LEU A 263 -19.56 20.54 18.73
CA LEU A 263 -18.27 20.84 18.14
C LEU A 263 -18.38 22.07 17.23
N THR A 264 -17.40 22.95 17.27
CA THR A 264 -17.31 24.10 16.36
C THR A 264 -15.88 24.24 15.87
N ALA A 265 -15.71 24.34 14.56
CA ALA A 265 -14.43 24.62 13.90
C ALA A 265 -14.50 26.00 13.24
N THR A 266 -13.47 26.81 13.40
CA THR A 266 -13.40 28.20 12.89
C THR A 266 -12.04 28.47 12.27
N ASN A 267 -12.04 29.15 11.10
CA ASN A 267 -10.86 29.70 10.45
C ASN A 267 -11.17 31.11 9.88
N ALA A 268 -10.23 31.70 9.14
CA ALA A 268 -10.40 33.02 8.53
C ALA A 268 -11.53 33.09 7.48
N LYS A 269 -12.00 31.95 6.97
CA LYS A 269 -13.05 31.86 5.93
C LYS A 269 -14.44 31.61 6.52
N GLY A 270 -14.55 31.31 7.82
CA GLY A 270 -15.85 31.11 8.47
C GLY A 270 -15.80 30.07 9.58
N SER A 271 -16.98 29.55 9.92
CA SER A 271 -17.13 28.52 10.95
C SER A 271 -18.14 27.44 10.55
N ALA A 272 -17.97 26.25 11.09
CA ALA A 272 -18.92 25.15 11.01
C ALA A 272 -19.17 24.57 12.40
N SER A 273 -20.38 24.12 12.65
CA SER A 273 -20.75 23.44 13.88
C SER A 273 -21.43 22.10 13.59
N ARG A 274 -21.23 21.14 14.48
CA ARG A 274 -21.79 19.80 14.38
C ARG A 274 -21.99 19.20 15.76
N GLU A 275 -23.03 18.43 15.95
CA GLU A 275 -23.21 17.65 17.15
C GLU A 275 -22.43 16.33 17.06
N LEU A 276 -21.71 16.00 18.13
CA LEU A 276 -21.18 14.69 18.44
C LEU A 276 -21.94 14.14 19.65
N ARG A 277 -22.58 12.99 19.50
CA ARG A 277 -23.16 12.26 20.62
C ARG A 277 -22.13 11.32 21.22
N ILE A 278 -21.72 11.58 22.46
CA ILE A 278 -20.89 10.67 23.21
C ILE A 278 -21.80 9.71 23.96
N VAL A 279 -21.67 8.41 23.68
CA VAL A 279 -22.48 7.35 24.32
C VAL A 279 -21.57 6.52 25.22
N ALA A 280 -21.75 6.66 26.52
CA ALA A 280 -21.07 5.83 27.53
C ALA A 280 -21.98 4.64 27.87
N GLY A 281 -21.51 3.42 27.59
CA GLY A 281 -22.31 2.20 27.78
C GLY A 281 -21.65 0.96 27.18
N ASP A 282 -22.37 -0.16 27.21
CA ASP A 282 -21.85 -1.46 26.75
C ASP A 282 -21.99 -1.70 25.24
N THR A 283 -22.68 -0.84 24.51
CA THR A 283 -22.79 -0.96 23.05
C THR A 283 -21.45 -0.62 22.42
N LEU A 284 -20.87 -1.60 21.73
CA LEU A 284 -19.62 -1.45 21.00
C LEU A 284 -19.86 -1.06 19.55
N ALA A 285 -18.80 -0.56 18.89
CA ALA A 285 -18.78 -0.28 17.43
C ALA A 285 -19.98 0.58 16.97
N LEU A 286 -20.26 1.66 17.69
CA LEU A 286 -21.35 2.59 17.38
C LEU A 286 -21.29 3.17 15.96
N THR A 287 -20.10 3.20 15.37
CA THR A 287 -19.82 3.53 13.97
C THR A 287 -18.76 2.57 13.44
N PRO A 288 -18.79 2.21 12.13
CA PRO A 288 -17.75 1.38 11.54
C PRO A 288 -16.37 2.02 11.71
N PRO A 289 -15.32 1.24 12.05
CA PRO A 289 -13.95 1.74 12.07
C PRO A 289 -13.52 2.08 10.65
N MET A 290 -12.93 3.26 10.47
CA MET A 290 -12.37 3.71 9.20
C MET A 290 -10.88 3.93 9.37
N GLY A 291 -10.06 3.32 8.51
CA GLY A 291 -8.62 3.43 8.65
C GLY A 291 -7.85 2.50 7.73
N PHE A 292 -6.64 2.19 8.13
CA PHE A 292 -5.69 1.33 7.43
C PHE A 292 -5.57 -0.02 8.15
N ASN A 293 -5.46 -1.09 7.38
CA ASN A 293 -5.12 -2.43 7.86
C ASN A 293 -3.91 -2.95 7.06
N SER A 294 -2.93 -3.53 7.73
CA SER A 294 -1.64 -3.86 7.13
C SER A 294 -1.67 -5.04 6.16
N TRP A 295 -2.69 -5.91 6.20
CA TRP A 295 -2.67 -7.17 5.46
C TRP A 295 -2.44 -7.00 3.96
N ASN A 296 -3.26 -6.23 3.29
CA ASN A 296 -3.19 -6.09 1.84
C ASN A 296 -1.96 -5.28 1.35
N GLY A 297 -1.35 -4.47 2.22
CA GLY A 297 -0.18 -3.68 1.89
C GLY A 297 1.13 -4.41 2.16
N TYR A 298 1.22 -5.10 3.30
CA TYR A 298 2.48 -5.62 3.82
C TYR A 298 2.47 -7.10 4.12
N ASN A 299 1.29 -7.72 4.33
CA ASN A 299 1.17 -9.14 4.58
C ASN A 299 2.18 -9.60 5.65
N ARG A 300 2.93 -10.67 5.37
CA ARG A 300 3.94 -11.27 6.26
C ARG A 300 5.17 -10.40 6.53
N THR A 301 5.33 -9.27 5.83
CA THR A 301 6.51 -8.41 5.97
C THR A 301 6.31 -7.25 6.93
N VAL A 302 5.13 -7.14 7.53
CA VAL A 302 4.78 -6.07 8.47
C VAL A 302 5.77 -6.01 9.65
N THR A 303 6.10 -4.77 10.05
CA THR A 303 6.94 -4.48 11.22
C THR A 303 6.39 -3.25 11.95
N GLN A 304 6.75 -3.07 13.21
CA GLN A 304 6.38 -1.87 13.98
C GLN A 304 6.82 -0.59 13.25
N ALA A 305 8.04 -0.52 12.73
CA ALA A 305 8.54 0.65 12.01
C ALA A 305 7.68 1.00 10.77
N ILE A 306 7.26 -0.02 10.02
CA ILE A 306 6.33 0.18 8.89
C ILE A 306 5.01 0.76 9.39
N MET A 307 4.45 0.23 10.48
CA MET A 307 3.16 0.67 10.99
C MET A 307 3.22 2.09 11.59
N SER A 308 4.32 2.45 12.26
CA SER A 308 4.59 3.84 12.69
C SER A 308 4.61 4.79 11.50
N THR A 309 5.31 4.45 10.42
CA THR A 309 5.31 5.25 9.19
C THR A 309 3.89 5.40 8.58
N GLN A 310 3.06 4.35 8.65
CA GLN A 310 1.67 4.44 8.18
C GLN A 310 0.81 5.35 9.07
N ALA A 311 1.00 5.32 10.38
CA ALA A 311 0.31 6.21 11.32
C ALA A 311 0.66 7.68 11.03
N GLU A 312 1.94 8.00 10.85
CA GLU A 312 2.39 9.33 10.47
C GLU A 312 1.84 9.77 9.11
N ALA A 313 1.84 8.87 8.12
CA ALA A 313 1.29 9.14 6.78
C ALA A 313 -0.22 9.43 6.85
N MET A 314 -1.00 8.70 7.64
CA MET A 314 -2.43 8.96 7.81
C MET A 314 -2.69 10.32 8.45
N ALA A 315 -1.87 10.73 9.42
CA ALA A 315 -1.98 12.03 10.06
C ALA A 315 -1.57 13.18 9.11
N SER A 316 -0.47 13.02 8.36
CA SER A 316 0.11 14.08 7.53
C SER A 316 -0.55 14.23 6.16
N SER A 317 -1.11 13.17 5.58
CA SER A 317 -1.78 13.20 4.27
C SER A 317 -3.18 13.84 4.29
N GLY A 318 -3.73 14.14 5.47
CA GLY A 318 -5.09 14.64 5.63
C GLY A 318 -6.16 13.55 5.75
N LEU A 319 -5.83 12.26 5.60
CA LEU A 319 -6.80 11.17 5.77
C LEU A 319 -7.47 11.21 7.15
N ARG A 320 -6.70 11.49 8.21
CA ARG A 320 -7.22 11.68 9.56
C ARG A 320 -8.27 12.79 9.63
N ASP A 321 -8.05 13.91 8.93
CA ASP A 321 -8.97 15.07 8.89
C ASP A 321 -10.28 14.74 8.16
N HIS A 322 -10.32 13.62 7.42
CA HIS A 322 -11.52 13.06 6.78
C HIS A 322 -12.21 11.98 7.62
N GLY A 323 -11.63 11.60 8.77
CA GLY A 323 -12.21 10.62 9.68
C GLY A 323 -11.63 9.20 9.58
N PHE A 324 -10.54 9.01 8.83
CA PHE A 324 -9.79 7.75 8.81
C PHE A 324 -8.84 7.74 10.02
N THR A 325 -9.26 7.11 11.11
CA THR A 325 -8.59 7.25 12.41
C THR A 325 -8.05 5.95 12.98
N TYR A 326 -8.24 4.81 12.32
CA TYR A 326 -7.75 3.51 12.80
C TYR A 326 -6.51 3.06 12.03
N VAL A 327 -5.48 2.59 12.76
CA VAL A 327 -4.26 1.99 12.23
C VAL A 327 -4.16 0.59 12.79
N ASN A 328 -4.50 -0.42 11.96
CA ASN A 328 -4.62 -1.79 12.41
C ASN A 328 -3.42 -2.62 11.96
N VAL A 329 -2.73 -3.21 12.92
CA VAL A 329 -1.73 -4.26 12.70
C VAL A 329 -2.49 -5.57 12.50
N ASP A 330 -2.39 -6.14 11.31
CA ASP A 330 -2.88 -7.48 11.01
C ASP A 330 -1.92 -8.56 11.52
N GLU A 331 -2.12 -9.83 11.23
CA GLU A 331 -1.28 -10.95 11.64
C GLU A 331 0.22 -10.71 11.38
N PHE A 332 1.09 -11.43 12.06
CA PHE A 332 2.56 -11.40 12.09
C PHE A 332 3.20 -10.38 13.05
N TRP A 333 2.45 -9.86 14.01
CA TRP A 333 3.01 -9.28 15.22
C TRP A 333 3.21 -10.35 16.32
N GLU A 334 2.41 -11.40 16.29
CA GLU A 334 2.51 -12.54 17.18
C GLU A 334 3.74 -13.40 16.87
N VAL A 335 4.15 -14.19 17.86
CA VAL A 335 5.22 -15.18 17.69
C VAL A 335 4.78 -16.31 16.75
N GLN A 336 5.72 -16.78 15.93
CA GLN A 336 5.55 -17.89 15.01
C GLN A 336 6.85 -18.70 14.95
N ASN A 337 6.83 -19.93 15.49
CA ASN A 337 8.03 -20.73 15.72
C ASN A 337 8.32 -21.80 14.66
N LYS A 338 7.70 -21.73 13.47
CA LYS A 338 8.05 -22.66 12.39
C LYS A 338 9.49 -22.43 11.95
N ALA A 339 10.31 -23.46 12.03
CA ALA A 339 11.77 -23.45 11.83
C ALA A 339 12.21 -22.77 10.52
N ASP A 340 11.33 -22.77 9.55
CA ASP A 340 11.61 -22.32 8.19
C ASP A 340 11.21 -20.86 7.92
N TRP A 341 10.75 -20.10 8.91
CA TRP A 341 10.28 -18.72 8.77
C TRP A 341 11.35 -17.72 9.23
N ASP A 342 11.08 -16.42 8.99
CA ASP A 342 11.96 -15.34 9.43
C ASP A 342 12.27 -15.49 10.93
N PRO A 343 13.55 -15.61 11.33
CA PRO A 343 13.93 -15.79 12.73
C PRO A 343 13.40 -14.70 13.67
N ARG A 344 13.12 -13.49 13.15
CA ARG A 344 12.55 -12.39 13.94
C ARG A 344 11.08 -12.63 14.37
N LEU A 345 10.43 -13.64 13.80
CA LEU A 345 9.10 -14.10 14.25
C LEU A 345 9.20 -15.08 15.42
N HIS A 346 10.37 -15.69 15.65
CA HIS A 346 10.57 -16.71 16.66
C HIS A 346 10.64 -16.08 18.05
N GLY A 347 10.16 -16.83 19.05
CA GLY A 347 10.22 -16.40 20.45
C GLY A 347 9.37 -17.28 21.36
N VAL A 348 9.23 -16.82 22.58
CA VAL A 348 8.31 -17.41 23.56
C VAL A 348 6.92 -16.87 23.27
N GLU A 349 6.01 -17.74 22.87
CA GLU A 349 4.64 -17.36 22.47
C GLU A 349 3.88 -16.69 23.61
N ARG A 350 4.01 -17.27 24.82
CA ARG A 350 3.32 -16.80 26.01
C ARG A 350 4.23 -16.85 27.22
N ASP A 351 4.06 -15.89 28.13
CA ASP A 351 4.69 -15.92 29.43
C ASP A 351 4.26 -17.19 30.20
N SER A 352 5.23 -17.96 30.71
CA SER A 352 4.99 -19.27 31.32
C SER A 352 4.24 -19.21 32.65
N VAL A 353 4.23 -18.04 33.32
CA VAL A 353 3.59 -17.84 34.62
C VAL A 353 2.19 -17.26 34.46
N THR A 354 2.06 -16.25 33.59
CA THR A 354 0.81 -15.49 33.43
C THR A 354 -0.05 -15.94 32.26
N GLY A 355 0.50 -16.75 31.34
CA GLY A 355 -0.16 -17.15 30.09
C GLY A 355 -0.31 -16.02 29.05
N ARG A 356 0.18 -14.82 29.35
CA ARG A 356 0.04 -13.63 28.49
C ARG A 356 0.82 -13.78 27.20
N ILE A 357 0.21 -13.36 26.10
CA ILE A 357 0.82 -13.38 24.78
C ILE A 357 1.98 -12.40 24.66
N ASN A 358 3.03 -12.81 23.96
CA ASN A 358 4.17 -11.97 23.62
C ASN A 358 4.14 -11.57 22.14
N SER A 359 4.69 -10.42 21.85
CA SER A 359 5.00 -10.00 20.49
C SER A 359 6.33 -10.56 20.03
N ASN A 360 6.52 -10.68 18.71
CA ASN A 360 7.79 -11.08 18.12
C ASN A 360 8.79 -9.90 18.02
N GLN A 361 10.01 -10.16 17.57
CA GLN A 361 11.07 -9.16 17.48
C GLN A 361 10.81 -8.04 16.45
N ARG A 362 9.87 -8.23 15.53
CA ARG A 362 9.46 -7.18 14.58
C ARG A 362 8.59 -6.11 15.23
N PHE A 363 8.00 -6.44 16.39
CA PHE A 363 7.14 -5.57 17.19
C PHE A 363 7.66 -5.51 18.64
N PRO A 364 8.82 -4.88 18.86
CA PRO A 364 9.49 -4.91 20.16
C PRO A 364 8.79 -4.07 21.24
N ASP A 365 7.95 -3.12 20.85
CA ASP A 365 7.26 -2.21 21.78
C ASP A 365 5.84 -1.91 21.31
N MET A 366 4.93 -2.85 21.59
CA MET A 366 3.51 -2.74 21.24
C MET A 366 2.83 -1.54 21.92
N LYS A 367 3.19 -1.28 23.18
CA LYS A 367 2.66 -0.13 23.91
C LYS A 367 3.13 1.18 23.30
N GLY A 368 4.41 1.32 23.00
CA GLY A 368 4.97 2.52 22.35
C GLY A 368 4.32 2.81 21.01
N PHE A 369 3.99 1.77 20.22
CA PHE A 369 3.23 1.93 18.99
C PHE A 369 1.80 2.46 19.22
N ALA A 370 1.08 1.92 20.22
CA ALA A 370 -0.25 2.41 20.55
C ALA A 370 -0.21 3.86 21.04
N ASP A 371 0.75 4.19 21.93
CA ASP A 371 0.96 5.56 22.45
C ASP A 371 1.27 6.55 21.30
N GLU A 372 2.04 6.14 20.29
CA GLU A 372 2.33 6.93 19.09
C GLU A 372 1.06 7.21 18.28
N CYS A 373 0.25 6.18 18.02
CA CYS A 373 -1.05 6.36 17.37
C CYS A 373 -1.92 7.36 18.15
N HIS A 374 -2.02 7.22 19.46
CA HIS A 374 -2.82 8.11 20.30
C HIS A 374 -2.32 9.56 20.27
N ARG A 375 -1.01 9.76 20.31
CA ARG A 375 -0.40 11.10 20.17
C ARG A 375 -0.78 11.78 18.85
N LEU A 376 -0.94 11.01 17.80
CA LEU A 376 -1.41 11.47 16.48
C LEU A 376 -2.94 11.62 16.40
N GLY A 377 -3.70 11.32 17.48
CA GLY A 377 -5.16 11.31 17.47
C GLY A 377 -5.76 10.14 16.68
N LEU A 378 -4.97 9.10 16.47
CA LEU A 378 -5.37 7.85 15.82
C LEU A 378 -5.65 6.79 16.88
N LYS A 379 -6.32 5.73 16.49
CA LYS A 379 -6.58 4.53 17.29
C LYS A 379 -5.73 3.39 16.80
N ALA A 380 -5.13 2.66 17.74
CA ALA A 380 -4.36 1.46 17.44
C ALA A 380 -5.28 0.24 17.39
N GLY A 381 -5.21 -0.52 16.30
CA GLY A 381 -5.91 -1.78 16.15
C GLY A 381 -4.94 -2.95 16.07
N LEU A 382 -5.42 -4.12 16.46
CA LEU A 382 -4.66 -5.36 16.52
C LEU A 382 -5.45 -6.49 15.88
N TYR A 383 -4.77 -7.56 15.53
CA TYR A 383 -5.35 -8.80 15.01
C TYR A 383 -5.14 -9.96 15.99
N SER A 384 -6.07 -10.90 16.04
CA SER A 384 -5.92 -12.24 16.60
C SER A 384 -6.94 -13.21 16.02
N SER A 385 -6.96 -14.45 16.49
CA SER A 385 -7.87 -15.49 16.04
C SER A 385 -8.26 -16.43 17.20
N PRO A 386 -9.49 -16.98 17.20
CA PRO A 386 -10.00 -17.80 18.31
C PRO A 386 -9.42 -19.22 18.37
N GLY A 387 -8.77 -19.68 17.32
CA GLY A 387 -8.16 -21.00 17.31
C GLY A 387 -6.77 -21.03 17.98
N PRO A 388 -6.13 -22.21 18.05
CA PRO A 388 -4.76 -22.33 18.54
C PRO A 388 -3.75 -21.53 17.73
N THR A 389 -4.02 -21.37 16.42
CA THR A 389 -3.19 -20.59 15.50
C THR A 389 -4.05 -19.65 14.66
N ALA A 390 -3.48 -18.53 14.29
CA ALA A 390 -4.01 -17.62 13.29
C ALA A 390 -3.85 -18.18 11.87
N CYS A 391 -4.38 -17.49 10.86
CA CYS A 391 -4.42 -17.96 9.46
C CYS A 391 -3.04 -18.16 8.84
N GLY A 392 -2.06 -17.31 9.17
CA GLY A 392 -0.66 -17.45 8.77
C GLY A 392 0.15 -18.38 9.67
N GLY A 393 -0.48 -18.94 10.71
CA GLY A 393 0.11 -19.89 11.64
C GLY A 393 0.83 -19.26 12.83
N CYS A 394 0.63 -17.97 13.08
CA CYS A 394 1.03 -17.32 14.32
C CYS A 394 0.17 -17.82 15.50
N VAL A 395 0.60 -17.58 16.73
CA VAL A 395 -0.16 -18.02 17.91
C VAL A 395 -1.53 -17.34 17.98
N GLY A 396 -2.59 -18.11 18.20
CA GLY A 396 -3.95 -17.63 18.41
C GLY A 396 -4.33 -17.50 19.89
N SER A 397 -5.56 -17.07 20.16
CA SER A 397 -6.03 -16.76 21.52
C SER A 397 -6.75 -17.91 22.23
N TRP A 398 -6.89 -19.08 21.60
CA TRP A 398 -7.64 -20.20 22.17
C TRP A 398 -7.24 -20.56 23.59
N GLN A 399 -8.22 -20.59 24.51
CA GLN A 399 -8.07 -20.81 25.97
C GLN A 399 -7.28 -19.70 26.71
N HIS A 400 -6.98 -18.58 26.02
CA HIS A 400 -6.26 -17.44 26.60
C HIS A 400 -6.96 -16.10 26.30
N GLU A 401 -8.21 -16.13 25.84
CA GLU A 401 -8.94 -14.95 25.36
C GLU A 401 -8.91 -13.83 26.38
N ARG A 402 -9.16 -14.14 27.66
CA ARG A 402 -9.15 -13.13 28.72
C ARG A 402 -7.76 -12.53 28.95
N GLN A 403 -6.71 -13.36 29.03
CA GLN A 403 -5.34 -12.90 29.23
C GLN A 403 -4.88 -12.02 28.06
N ASP A 404 -5.28 -12.40 26.84
CA ASP A 404 -4.95 -11.66 25.63
C ASP A 404 -5.71 -10.32 25.57
N ALA A 405 -7.02 -10.32 25.89
CA ALA A 405 -7.80 -9.08 25.95
C ALA A 405 -7.23 -8.10 27.00
N GLU A 406 -6.87 -8.61 28.20
CA GLU A 406 -6.22 -7.82 29.25
C GLU A 406 -4.87 -7.27 28.76
N ARG A 407 -4.07 -8.08 28.04
CA ARG A 407 -2.78 -7.66 27.49
C ARG A 407 -2.91 -6.61 26.40
N PHE A 408 -3.89 -6.75 25.51
CA PHE A 408 -4.16 -5.76 24.46
C PHE A 408 -4.61 -4.42 25.06
N ALA A 409 -5.44 -4.46 26.11
CA ALA A 409 -5.85 -3.27 26.83
C ALA A 409 -4.67 -2.59 27.57
N GLU A 410 -3.77 -3.35 28.19
CA GLU A 410 -2.55 -2.81 28.83
C GLU A 410 -1.61 -2.15 27.82
N TRP A 411 -1.50 -2.67 26.62
CA TRP A 411 -0.75 -2.04 25.52
C TRP A 411 -1.45 -0.80 24.96
N GLY A 412 -2.74 -0.60 25.28
CA GLY A 412 -3.50 0.57 24.85
C GLY A 412 -4.20 0.40 23.50
N PHE A 413 -4.39 -0.83 23.01
CA PHE A 413 -5.11 -1.04 21.75
C PHE A 413 -6.62 -0.77 21.91
N ASP A 414 -7.19 -0.12 20.89
CA ASP A 414 -8.59 0.34 20.85
C ASP A 414 -9.52 -0.57 20.07
N TYR A 415 -8.97 -1.43 19.21
CA TYR A 415 -9.72 -2.24 18.28
C TYR A 415 -9.05 -3.58 18.06
N LEU A 416 -9.87 -4.65 18.01
CA LEU A 416 -9.43 -5.99 17.69
C LEU A 416 -10.13 -6.48 16.41
N LYS A 417 -9.35 -6.79 15.40
CA LYS A 417 -9.79 -7.65 14.30
C LYS A 417 -9.64 -9.10 14.76
N TYR A 418 -10.75 -9.77 15.03
CA TYR A 418 -10.77 -11.16 15.50
C TYR A 418 -11.28 -12.04 14.38
N ASP A 419 -10.36 -12.78 13.75
CA ASP A 419 -10.65 -13.65 12.61
C ASP A 419 -11.34 -14.96 13.04
N PHE A 420 -11.34 -16.00 12.23
CA PHE A 420 -11.96 -17.30 12.55
C PHE A 420 -11.03 -18.47 12.26
N CYS A 421 -9.71 -18.24 12.16
CA CYS A 421 -8.74 -19.25 11.76
C CYS A 421 -8.58 -20.34 12.83
N SER A 422 -8.45 -21.57 12.37
CA SER A 422 -8.23 -22.80 13.16
C SER A 422 -9.22 -23.07 14.31
N TYR A 423 -10.32 -22.34 14.41
CA TYR A 423 -11.33 -22.61 15.45
C TYR A 423 -12.04 -23.95 15.23
N ASP A 424 -12.21 -24.37 13.97
CA ASP A 424 -12.74 -25.69 13.58
C ASP A 424 -11.83 -26.87 13.97
N HIS A 425 -10.57 -26.61 14.33
CA HIS A 425 -9.68 -27.65 14.89
C HIS A 425 -9.99 -27.98 16.35
N VAL A 426 -10.66 -27.08 17.07
CA VAL A 426 -10.90 -27.21 18.52
C VAL A 426 -12.39 -27.25 18.89
N ALA A 427 -13.25 -26.85 17.96
CA ALA A 427 -14.70 -26.88 18.13
C ALA A 427 -15.37 -27.45 16.88
N LYS A 428 -16.33 -28.39 17.10
CA LYS A 428 -17.05 -29.02 16.00
C LYS A 428 -17.99 -28.02 15.36
N ASN A 429 -17.79 -27.76 14.08
CA ASN A 429 -18.69 -26.94 13.27
C ASN A 429 -20.03 -27.71 13.06
N ASP A 430 -21.11 -27.20 13.62
CA ASP A 430 -22.45 -27.74 13.49
C ASP A 430 -23.34 -26.93 12.51
N GLY A 431 -22.76 -25.92 11.84
CA GLY A 431 -23.44 -25.03 10.90
C GLY A 431 -24.35 -24.01 11.55
N THR A 432 -24.38 -23.90 12.89
CA THR A 432 -25.23 -22.95 13.59
C THR A 432 -24.60 -21.56 13.72
N GLN A 433 -25.45 -20.54 13.87
CA GLN A 433 -25.00 -19.19 14.20
C GLN A 433 -24.36 -19.15 15.60
N GLU A 434 -24.81 -19.98 16.53
CA GLU A 434 -24.23 -20.08 17.87
C GLU A 434 -22.76 -20.51 17.81
N TYR A 435 -22.44 -21.54 17.04
CA TYR A 435 -21.05 -21.95 16.79
C TYR A 435 -20.23 -20.78 16.24
N ALA A 436 -20.75 -20.06 15.22
CA ALA A 436 -20.00 -18.98 14.59
C ALA A 436 -19.81 -17.78 15.53
N MET A 437 -20.73 -17.50 16.45
CA MET A 437 -20.69 -16.32 17.34
C MET A 437 -19.96 -16.59 18.65
N LYS A 438 -19.87 -17.83 19.09
CA LYS A 438 -19.31 -18.22 20.40
C LYS A 438 -17.90 -17.64 20.65
N PRO A 439 -16.92 -17.75 19.76
CA PRO A 439 -15.59 -17.24 20.03
C PRO A 439 -15.54 -15.72 20.20
N TYR A 440 -16.40 -15.00 19.50
CA TYR A 440 -16.49 -13.54 19.64
C TYR A 440 -17.15 -13.09 20.96
N ALA A 441 -18.01 -13.94 21.51
CA ALA A 441 -18.64 -13.69 22.81
C ALA A 441 -17.70 -14.00 23.99
N VAL A 442 -16.70 -14.87 23.76
CA VAL A 442 -15.71 -15.24 24.79
C VAL A 442 -14.59 -14.20 24.88
N MET A 443 -14.13 -13.67 23.73
CA MET A 443 -13.15 -12.57 23.65
C MET A 443 -13.78 -11.22 24.07
#